data_838fcf3a1255a8cdb52cc99475d7be2e
#
_entry.id   838fcf3a1255a8cdb52cc99475d7be2e
#
_cell.length_a   1.000
_cell.length_b   1.000
_cell.length_c   1.000
_cell.angle_alpha   90.00
_cell.angle_beta   90.00
_cell.angle_gamma   90.00
#
_symmetry.space_group_name_H-M   'P 1'
#
loop_
_entity.id
_entity.type
_entity.pdbx_description
1 polymer ?
#
loop_
_entity_poly.entity_id
_entity_poly.type
_entity_poly.pdbx_seq_one_letter_code
_entity_poly.pdbx_strand_id
1 'polypeptide(L)'
;MVFAEWQQLGGPPGGQIRSILYDGEFVYAGGSGGVLVSNNQGELWSLRNEGLESGDTKSIVQLGEYIFVATDNNIFRTNNQGLLWEPSGNDLDGIYIKNLLVHNDVIFAATYLRGMYSSTDFGNSWSSISNGFPAKYPYYLETDGVNIFCGTYLDGLYRSSDMGQTWTQLTNGLNAPSVIALLSFEGKLFASTLNSELFISSDAGNSWTPLNTNMSLVFDFTHLNGELYASSLFEGVFTSIDNGQTWTQINNGLSEMNVRSLGTSEMAVYSGQVSGDIYKLNEEEDEWFISSTLEIKSCVGSISSSGSFLHAGTYGNTLYYSVNGGDAWTQSGGIATVEIRALISSNQFVFVGTDMLGIYKSSDYGSTFSLRNNGLNSYWFNDFTICEGNLFAGSGEEGIYISADLGESWSSINSGLESLNISSLASDGENVYAGTIDEGIFITENMGSNWTDIGLSSEYITTIQYNENNNTIFTGTKGNGLFKSSNQGLNWTSASSGLPINSYIRALHIFDDKMLLCTNVGEIFISYNYSNQWINITENLFGTPVLSLHSLDNFIYAGVNAGGVWRCPVPEFGDANLDGEINIIDIVLVVDLILSNEYSEIVDLNEDGNINILDIVALVNIILGN
;
A
#
# COMPACT_ATOMS: atom_id res chain seq x y z
N MET A 1 -7.49 -26.78 19.65
CA MET A 1 -6.69 -25.54 19.68
C MET A 1 -7.67 -24.37 19.78
N VAL A 2 -7.57 -23.55 20.78
CA VAL A 2 -8.26 -22.27 20.88
C VAL A 2 -7.18 -21.24 20.61
N PHE A 3 -7.48 -20.17 19.90
CA PHE A 3 -6.51 -19.26 19.32
C PHE A 3 -6.90 -17.81 19.65
N ALA A 4 -5.97 -16.89 19.50
CA ALA A 4 -6.23 -15.46 19.66
C ALA A 4 -7.37 -15.01 18.74
N GLU A 5 -8.47 -14.54 19.31
CA GLU A 5 -9.61 -14.08 18.52
C GLU A 5 -9.39 -12.63 18.07
N TRP A 6 -9.07 -12.45 16.80
CA TRP A 6 -8.93 -11.15 16.18
C TRP A 6 -10.29 -10.53 15.92
N GLN A 7 -10.51 -9.34 16.44
CA GLN A 7 -11.72 -8.56 16.24
C GLN A 7 -11.50 -7.51 15.14
N GLN A 8 -12.30 -7.53 14.09
CA GLN A 8 -12.33 -6.44 13.11
C GLN A 8 -12.93 -5.18 13.72
N LEU A 9 -12.21 -4.07 13.66
CA LEU A 9 -12.68 -2.77 14.12
C LEU A 9 -13.52 -2.06 13.05
N GLY A 10 -14.31 -1.07 13.46
CA GLY A 10 -15.27 -0.38 12.61
C GLY A 10 -14.73 0.52 11.50
N GLY A 11 -13.45 0.48 11.20
CA GLY A 11 -12.83 1.33 10.18
C GLY A 11 -11.33 1.07 9.99
N PRO A 12 -10.58 1.93 9.29
CA PRO A 12 -11.04 3.09 8.50
C PRO A 12 -11.97 2.72 7.34
N PRO A 13 -13.02 3.52 7.09
CA PRO A 13 -13.92 3.27 5.98
C PRO A 13 -13.29 3.63 4.64
N GLY A 14 -13.79 3.04 3.56
CA GLY A 14 -13.52 3.41 2.19
C GLY A 14 -12.20 2.90 1.62
N GLY A 15 -12.22 2.72 0.32
CA GLY A 15 -11.03 2.45 -0.48
C GLY A 15 -11.29 3.01 -1.88
N GLN A 16 -10.38 3.84 -2.44
CA GLN A 16 -10.56 4.43 -3.77
C GLN A 16 -10.84 3.36 -4.82
N ILE A 17 -11.83 3.56 -5.66
CA ILE A 17 -11.97 2.83 -6.94
C ILE A 17 -11.18 3.58 -8.01
N ARG A 18 -10.14 2.93 -8.56
CA ARG A 18 -9.17 3.54 -9.47
C ARG A 18 -9.28 3.11 -10.90
N SER A 19 -9.95 1.99 -11.16
CA SER A 19 -10.10 1.45 -12.51
C SER A 19 -11.37 0.64 -12.59
N ILE A 20 -12.13 0.82 -13.67
CA ILE A 20 -13.35 0.07 -13.97
C ILE A 20 -13.22 -0.49 -15.38
N LEU A 21 -13.45 -1.80 -15.53
CA LEU A 21 -13.38 -2.55 -16.79
C LEU A 21 -14.67 -3.34 -17.01
N TYR A 22 -15.15 -3.37 -18.26
CA TYR A 22 -16.17 -4.32 -18.70
C TYR A 22 -15.57 -5.26 -19.75
N ASP A 23 -15.71 -6.59 -19.55
CA ASP A 23 -15.14 -7.62 -20.44
C ASP A 23 -16.12 -8.16 -21.48
N GLY A 24 -17.34 -7.61 -21.55
CA GLY A 24 -18.45 -8.06 -22.39
C GLY A 24 -19.52 -8.85 -21.62
N GLU A 25 -19.24 -9.26 -20.39
CA GLU A 25 -20.16 -9.99 -19.51
C GLU A 25 -20.11 -9.45 -18.07
N PHE A 26 -18.91 -9.27 -17.52
CA PHE A 26 -18.67 -8.83 -16.14
C PHE A 26 -18.16 -7.40 -16.10
N VAL A 27 -18.53 -6.68 -15.03
CA VAL A 27 -17.93 -5.40 -14.67
C VAL A 27 -16.97 -5.63 -13.53
N TYR A 28 -15.71 -5.19 -13.67
CA TYR A 28 -14.66 -5.24 -12.66
C TYR A 28 -14.37 -3.84 -12.17
N ALA A 29 -14.25 -3.67 -10.87
CA ALA A 29 -13.84 -2.40 -10.26
C ALA A 29 -12.68 -2.66 -9.30
N GLY A 30 -11.52 -2.08 -9.60
CA GLY A 30 -10.31 -2.22 -8.82
C GLY A 30 -9.98 -0.96 -8.04
N GLY A 31 -9.50 -1.16 -6.84
CA GLY A 31 -9.15 -0.06 -5.96
C GLY A 31 -8.34 -0.49 -4.75
N SER A 32 -8.25 0.38 -3.74
CA SER A 32 -7.47 0.10 -2.53
C SER A 32 -8.07 -0.96 -1.61
N GLY A 33 -9.14 -1.60 -2.01
CA GLY A 33 -9.75 -2.74 -1.31
C GLY A 33 -9.72 -4.04 -2.11
N GLY A 34 -9.05 -4.06 -3.27
CA GLY A 34 -8.99 -5.21 -4.16
C GLY A 34 -9.85 -5.06 -5.39
N VAL A 35 -10.41 -6.16 -5.85
CA VAL A 35 -11.22 -6.23 -7.06
C VAL A 35 -12.65 -6.65 -6.72
N LEU A 36 -13.60 -5.78 -7.03
CA LEU A 36 -15.03 -6.07 -7.03
C LEU A 36 -15.45 -6.55 -8.42
N VAL A 37 -16.31 -7.56 -8.49
CA VAL A 37 -16.82 -8.11 -9.74
C VAL A 37 -18.34 -8.18 -9.69
N SER A 38 -18.99 -7.68 -10.73
CA SER A 38 -20.44 -7.77 -10.95
C SER A 38 -20.75 -8.53 -12.24
N ASN A 39 -21.71 -9.45 -12.20
CA ASN A 39 -22.21 -10.20 -13.34
C ASN A 39 -23.62 -9.76 -13.77
N ASN A 40 -24.12 -8.67 -13.22
CA ASN A 40 -25.47 -8.16 -13.46
C ASN A 40 -25.49 -6.64 -13.67
N GLN A 41 -24.51 -6.11 -14.43
CA GLN A 41 -24.43 -4.70 -14.80
C GLN A 41 -24.35 -3.77 -13.59
N GLY A 42 -23.64 -4.17 -12.53
CA GLY A 42 -23.42 -3.38 -11.33
C GLY A 42 -24.55 -3.38 -10.31
N GLU A 43 -25.58 -4.22 -10.44
CA GLU A 43 -26.64 -4.30 -9.43
C GLU A 43 -26.18 -5.00 -8.16
N LEU A 44 -25.29 -6.01 -8.30
CA LEU A 44 -24.66 -6.72 -7.18
C LEU A 44 -23.18 -6.90 -7.47
N TRP A 45 -22.37 -6.71 -6.43
CA TRP A 45 -20.91 -6.85 -6.49
C TRP A 45 -20.43 -7.93 -5.53
N SER A 46 -19.35 -8.59 -5.90
CA SER A 46 -18.64 -9.56 -5.06
C SER A 46 -17.16 -9.19 -4.99
N LEU A 47 -16.59 -9.15 -3.80
CA LEU A 47 -15.16 -8.97 -3.60
C LEU A 47 -14.44 -10.27 -4.01
N ARG A 48 -13.42 -10.18 -4.86
CA ARG A 48 -12.67 -11.32 -5.40
C ARG A 48 -11.17 -11.05 -5.33
N ASN A 49 -10.58 -11.37 -4.19
CA ASN A 49 -9.16 -11.11 -3.89
C ASN A 49 -8.33 -12.39 -3.73
N GLU A 50 -8.93 -13.57 -3.88
CA GLU A 50 -8.20 -14.85 -3.70
C GLU A 50 -6.99 -14.91 -4.63
N GLY A 51 -5.80 -15.08 -4.06
CA GLY A 51 -4.53 -15.10 -4.79
C GLY A 51 -3.89 -13.74 -5.05
N LEU A 52 -4.52 -12.61 -4.71
CA LEU A 52 -3.86 -11.29 -4.73
C LEU A 52 -2.98 -11.12 -3.48
N GLU A 53 -1.69 -10.91 -3.67
CA GLU A 53 -0.76 -10.59 -2.58
C GLU A 53 -0.91 -9.15 -2.06
N SER A 54 -1.48 -8.26 -2.87
CA SER A 54 -1.86 -6.89 -2.50
C SER A 54 -3.24 -6.58 -3.06
N GLY A 55 -4.13 -6.08 -2.21
CA GLY A 55 -5.46 -5.62 -2.63
C GLY A 55 -5.47 -4.20 -3.19
N ASP A 56 -4.32 -3.53 -3.27
CA ASP A 56 -4.27 -2.17 -3.79
C ASP A 56 -4.13 -2.16 -5.33
N THR A 57 -5.25 -2.39 -6.00
CA THR A 57 -5.35 -2.43 -7.46
C THR A 57 -5.30 -1.04 -8.07
N LYS A 58 -4.39 -0.82 -9.02
CA LYS A 58 -4.15 0.46 -9.69
C LYS A 58 -4.79 0.56 -11.07
N SER A 59 -4.80 -0.54 -11.82
CA SER A 59 -5.26 -0.61 -13.20
C SER A 59 -5.76 -2.00 -13.52
N ILE A 60 -6.80 -2.12 -14.33
CA ILE A 60 -7.35 -3.38 -14.82
C ILE A 60 -7.43 -3.32 -16.34
N VAL A 61 -6.94 -4.36 -17.01
CA VAL A 61 -7.05 -4.50 -18.48
C VAL A 61 -7.39 -5.93 -18.87
N GLN A 62 -7.93 -6.11 -20.07
CA GLN A 62 -8.25 -7.41 -20.65
C GLN A 62 -7.37 -7.69 -21.87
N LEU A 63 -6.83 -8.91 -21.95
CA LEU A 63 -6.23 -9.45 -23.17
C LEU A 63 -6.67 -10.90 -23.39
N GLY A 64 -7.41 -11.12 -24.46
CA GLY A 64 -8.01 -12.45 -24.73
C GLY A 64 -8.99 -12.87 -23.64
N GLU A 65 -8.79 -14.06 -23.08
CA GLU A 65 -9.59 -14.60 -21.97
C GLU A 65 -9.08 -14.17 -20.58
N TYR A 66 -7.96 -13.45 -20.51
CA TYR A 66 -7.36 -13.05 -19.24
C TYR A 66 -7.71 -11.62 -18.88
N ILE A 67 -8.05 -11.41 -17.61
CA ILE A 67 -8.09 -10.11 -16.95
C ILE A 67 -6.78 -9.95 -16.19
N PHE A 68 -6.13 -8.80 -16.33
CA PHE A 68 -4.90 -8.44 -15.63
C PHE A 68 -5.16 -7.28 -14.67
N VAL A 69 -4.56 -7.36 -13.50
CA VAL A 69 -4.58 -6.27 -12.52
C VAL A 69 -3.15 -5.87 -12.14
N ALA A 70 -2.91 -4.57 -12.15
CA ALA A 70 -1.69 -3.99 -11.61
C ALA A 70 -1.87 -3.68 -10.13
N THR A 71 -0.87 -4.01 -9.33
CA THR A 71 -0.82 -3.69 -7.91
C THR A 71 0.43 -2.89 -7.55
N ASP A 72 0.57 -2.52 -6.30
CA ASP A 72 1.78 -1.86 -5.79
C ASP A 72 3.01 -2.79 -5.70
N ASN A 73 2.86 -4.07 -6.03
CA ASN A 73 3.90 -5.09 -5.85
C ASN A 73 4.13 -6.00 -7.05
N ASN A 74 3.13 -6.18 -7.92
CA ASN A 74 3.22 -7.09 -9.06
C ASN A 74 2.03 -6.88 -10.02
N ILE A 75 1.98 -7.66 -11.10
CA ILE A 75 0.82 -7.84 -11.95
C ILE A 75 0.25 -9.24 -11.69
N PHE A 76 -1.06 -9.32 -11.51
CA PHE A 76 -1.79 -10.58 -11.38
C PHE A 76 -2.74 -10.74 -12.55
N ARG A 77 -3.08 -12.01 -12.87
CA ARG A 77 -4.04 -12.32 -13.92
C ARG A 77 -5.02 -13.40 -13.49
N THR A 78 -6.17 -13.42 -14.14
CA THR A 78 -7.20 -14.46 -13.97
C THR A 78 -7.86 -14.76 -15.30
N ASN A 79 -8.31 -16.02 -15.52
CA ASN A 79 -9.19 -16.42 -16.62
C ASN A 79 -10.50 -17.06 -16.10
N ASN A 80 -10.80 -16.86 -14.82
CA ASN A 80 -11.99 -17.42 -14.16
C ASN A 80 -12.79 -16.35 -13.41
N GLN A 81 -12.89 -15.15 -13.98
CA GLN A 81 -13.66 -14.00 -13.49
C GLN A 81 -13.21 -13.53 -12.09
N GLY A 82 -11.91 -13.64 -11.77
CA GLY A 82 -11.34 -13.21 -10.50
C GLY A 82 -11.58 -14.17 -9.32
N LEU A 83 -12.07 -15.39 -9.56
CA LEU A 83 -12.22 -16.39 -8.49
C LEU A 83 -10.87 -16.83 -7.93
N LEU A 84 -9.81 -16.76 -8.73
CA LEU A 84 -8.42 -16.95 -8.34
C LEU A 84 -7.53 -16.08 -9.21
N TRP A 85 -6.63 -15.35 -8.59
CA TRP A 85 -5.60 -14.57 -9.25
C TRP A 85 -4.25 -15.28 -9.15
N GLU A 86 -3.49 -15.25 -10.22
CA GLU A 86 -2.15 -15.81 -10.29
C GLU A 86 -1.15 -14.71 -10.65
N PRO A 87 0.10 -14.72 -10.09
CA PRO A 87 1.14 -13.79 -10.52
C PRO A 87 1.37 -13.88 -12.03
N SER A 88 1.50 -12.73 -12.68
CA SER A 88 1.76 -12.63 -14.12
C SER A 88 3.26 -12.60 -14.39
N GLY A 89 3.91 -13.78 -14.29
CA GLY A 89 5.37 -13.91 -14.33
C GLY A 89 6.03 -13.46 -13.02
N ASN A 90 7.36 -13.61 -12.93
CA ASN A 90 8.14 -13.21 -11.76
C ASN A 90 9.06 -12.00 -12.06
N ASP A 91 9.08 -11.52 -13.30
CA ASP A 91 10.00 -10.47 -13.75
C ASP A 91 9.68 -9.10 -13.14
N LEU A 92 8.44 -8.90 -12.67
CA LEU A 92 7.94 -7.67 -12.08
C LEU A 92 7.64 -7.79 -10.57
N ASP A 93 8.09 -8.88 -9.95
CA ASP A 93 7.89 -9.09 -8.52
C ASP A 93 8.58 -7.99 -7.68
N GLY A 94 7.83 -7.35 -6.78
CA GLY A 94 8.27 -6.21 -5.97
C GLY A 94 8.39 -4.90 -6.73
N ILE A 95 7.88 -4.82 -7.96
CA ILE A 95 7.84 -3.58 -8.72
C ILE A 95 6.45 -2.95 -8.61
N TYR A 96 6.40 -1.67 -8.24
CA TYR A 96 5.18 -0.89 -8.22
C TYR A 96 4.70 -0.60 -9.64
N ILE A 97 3.54 -1.14 -10.01
CA ILE A 97 2.94 -0.95 -11.33
C ILE A 97 1.87 0.13 -11.24
N LYS A 98 2.03 1.18 -12.01
CA LYS A 98 1.12 2.34 -11.96
C LYS A 98 -0.08 2.20 -12.89
N ASN A 99 0.16 1.69 -14.10
CA ASN A 99 -0.88 1.57 -15.11
C ASN A 99 -0.55 0.46 -16.13
N LEU A 100 -1.57 -0.14 -16.69
CA LEU A 100 -1.51 -1.13 -17.77
C LEU A 100 -2.22 -0.62 -19.00
N LEU A 101 -1.73 -1.04 -20.17
CA LEU A 101 -2.36 -0.81 -21.47
C LEU A 101 -2.25 -2.06 -22.33
N VAL A 102 -3.30 -2.38 -23.06
CA VAL A 102 -3.27 -3.38 -24.13
C VAL A 102 -3.28 -2.66 -25.48
N HIS A 103 -2.29 -2.97 -26.32
CA HIS A 103 -2.20 -2.44 -27.67
C HIS A 103 -1.63 -3.51 -28.62
N ASN A 104 -2.35 -3.86 -29.70
CA ASN A 104 -1.95 -4.88 -30.68
C ASN A 104 -1.51 -6.22 -30.05
N ASP A 105 -2.34 -6.79 -29.18
CA ASP A 105 -2.10 -8.05 -28.44
C ASP A 105 -0.85 -8.06 -27.55
N VAL A 106 -0.32 -6.90 -27.22
CA VAL A 106 0.79 -6.70 -26.28
C VAL A 106 0.30 -5.95 -25.06
N ILE A 107 0.69 -6.40 -23.87
CA ILE A 107 0.45 -5.68 -22.62
C ILE A 107 1.66 -4.80 -22.33
N PHE A 108 1.40 -3.54 -22.03
CA PHE A 108 2.38 -2.55 -21.58
C PHE A 108 2.14 -2.22 -20.11
N ALA A 109 3.23 -2.11 -19.35
CA ALA A 109 3.19 -1.75 -17.94
C ALA A 109 4.04 -0.50 -17.68
N ALA A 110 3.41 0.53 -17.15
CA ALA A 110 4.08 1.71 -16.60
C ALA A 110 4.45 1.44 -15.15
N THR A 111 5.75 1.44 -14.84
CA THR A 111 6.24 1.13 -13.49
C THR A 111 6.84 2.35 -12.83
N TYR A 112 6.68 2.45 -11.53
CA TYR A 112 7.32 3.51 -10.77
C TYR A 112 8.83 3.25 -10.67
N LEU A 113 9.65 4.23 -11.07
CA LEU A 113 11.13 4.21 -11.04
C LEU A 113 11.84 3.18 -11.95
N ARG A 114 11.14 2.20 -12.50
CA ARG A 114 11.75 1.14 -13.33
C ARG A 114 11.43 1.30 -14.82
N GLY A 115 10.70 2.36 -15.19
CA GLY A 115 10.35 2.68 -16.58
C GLY A 115 9.22 1.84 -17.14
N MET A 116 9.37 1.37 -18.36
CA MET A 116 8.34 0.66 -19.11
C MET A 116 8.70 -0.80 -19.36
N TYR A 117 7.68 -1.66 -19.25
CA TYR A 117 7.79 -3.09 -19.58
C TYR A 117 6.69 -3.50 -20.56
N SER A 118 6.90 -4.59 -21.28
CA SER A 118 5.89 -5.21 -22.13
C SER A 118 5.92 -6.73 -22.07
N SER A 119 4.78 -7.34 -22.31
CA SER A 119 4.61 -8.78 -22.47
C SER A 119 3.88 -9.08 -23.76
N THR A 120 4.39 -10.05 -24.55
CA THR A 120 3.81 -10.57 -25.80
C THR A 120 3.28 -12.00 -25.66
N ASP A 121 3.30 -12.55 -24.44
CA ASP A 121 2.96 -13.95 -24.14
C ASP A 121 1.92 -14.08 -23.02
N PHE A 122 0.95 -13.18 -23.01
CA PHE A 122 -0.13 -13.12 -22.01
C PHE A 122 0.39 -13.00 -20.57
N GLY A 123 1.47 -12.23 -20.38
CA GLY A 123 2.04 -11.96 -19.06
C GLY A 123 2.83 -13.12 -18.47
N ASN A 124 3.22 -14.15 -19.24
CA ASN A 124 4.09 -15.21 -18.73
C ASN A 124 5.53 -14.70 -18.51
N SER A 125 5.96 -13.74 -19.31
CA SER A 125 7.23 -13.04 -19.15
C SER A 125 7.11 -11.55 -19.49
N TRP A 126 7.95 -10.73 -18.87
CA TRP A 126 8.00 -9.30 -19.07
C TRP A 126 9.40 -8.84 -19.46
N SER A 127 9.48 -7.97 -20.44
CA SER A 127 10.74 -7.42 -20.93
C SER A 127 10.74 -5.90 -20.78
N SER A 128 11.85 -5.33 -20.28
CA SER A 128 12.02 -3.88 -20.20
C SER A 128 12.10 -3.29 -21.61
N ILE A 129 11.29 -2.25 -21.85
CA ILE A 129 11.31 -1.43 -23.06
C ILE A 129 11.68 0.03 -22.74
N SER A 130 12.40 0.24 -21.64
CA SER A 130 12.82 1.56 -21.17
C SER A 130 13.98 2.15 -21.99
N ASN A 131 14.57 1.40 -22.90
CA ASN A 131 15.63 1.90 -23.74
C ASN A 131 15.11 3.02 -24.66
N GLY A 132 15.57 4.25 -24.41
CA GLY A 132 15.07 5.44 -25.10
C GLY A 132 13.84 6.11 -24.44
N PHE A 133 13.35 5.58 -23.31
CA PHE A 133 12.37 6.26 -22.48
C PHE A 133 13.07 6.94 -21.31
N PRO A 134 13.24 8.27 -21.32
CA PRO A 134 14.08 8.96 -20.33
C PRO A 134 13.35 9.25 -19.01
N ALA A 135 12.02 9.14 -18.99
CA ALA A 135 11.21 9.53 -17.83
C ALA A 135 11.28 8.46 -16.73
N LYS A 136 11.52 8.89 -15.49
CA LYS A 136 11.54 8.01 -14.32
C LYS A 136 10.16 7.60 -13.82
N TYR A 137 9.12 8.38 -14.12
CA TYR A 137 7.79 8.27 -13.52
C TYR A 137 6.69 8.16 -14.56
N PRO A 138 6.62 7.08 -15.36
CA PRO A 138 5.47 6.82 -16.21
C PRO A 138 4.22 6.66 -15.32
N TYR A 139 3.13 7.31 -15.68
CA TYR A 139 1.95 7.40 -14.84
C TYR A 139 0.69 6.86 -15.50
N TYR A 140 0.41 7.25 -16.74
CA TYR A 140 -0.79 6.87 -17.47
C TYR A 140 -0.45 6.48 -18.91
N LEU A 141 -1.05 5.41 -19.39
CA LEU A 141 -0.86 4.88 -20.74
C LEU A 141 -2.16 4.99 -21.54
N GLU A 142 -2.06 5.37 -22.81
CA GLU A 142 -3.18 5.44 -23.72
C GLU A 142 -2.72 5.09 -25.15
N THR A 143 -3.68 4.70 -26.02
CA THR A 143 -3.41 4.42 -27.42
C THR A 143 -4.46 5.05 -28.35
N ASP A 144 -4.01 5.56 -29.50
CA ASP A 144 -4.90 5.98 -30.59
C ASP A 144 -5.13 4.87 -31.65
N GLY A 145 -4.73 3.62 -31.32
CA GLY A 145 -4.77 2.47 -32.22
C GLY A 145 -3.54 2.34 -33.12
N VAL A 146 -2.70 3.37 -33.19
CA VAL A 146 -1.44 3.40 -33.97
C VAL A 146 -0.24 3.67 -33.06
N ASN A 147 -0.37 4.65 -32.19
CA ASN A 147 0.69 5.10 -31.30
C ASN A 147 0.34 4.74 -29.85
N ILE A 148 1.37 4.63 -29.02
CA ILE A 148 1.25 4.53 -27.56
C ILE A 148 1.66 5.88 -26.98
N PHE A 149 0.88 6.40 -26.05
CA PHE A 149 1.16 7.63 -25.30
C PHE A 149 1.42 7.29 -23.84
N CYS A 150 2.40 7.96 -23.25
CA CYS A 150 2.72 7.83 -21.84
C CYS A 150 2.76 9.22 -21.19
N GLY A 151 1.77 9.50 -20.35
CA GLY A 151 1.80 10.61 -19.43
C GLY A 151 2.71 10.30 -18.26
N THR A 152 3.51 11.27 -17.82
CA THR A 152 4.46 11.12 -16.73
C THR A 152 4.18 12.10 -15.61
N TYR A 153 4.68 11.80 -14.41
CA TYR A 153 4.46 12.67 -13.25
C TYR A 153 5.32 13.94 -13.25
N LEU A 154 6.54 13.92 -13.84
CA LEU A 154 7.45 15.09 -13.80
C LEU A 154 8.05 15.47 -15.16
N ASP A 155 7.85 14.64 -16.18
CA ASP A 155 8.54 14.79 -17.48
C ASP A 155 7.57 15.03 -18.66
N GLY A 156 6.29 15.33 -18.38
CA GLY A 156 5.28 15.64 -19.40
C GLY A 156 4.73 14.42 -20.14
N LEU A 157 4.59 14.49 -21.45
CA LEU A 157 3.97 13.47 -22.28
C LEU A 157 4.93 12.94 -23.34
N TYR A 158 4.91 11.61 -23.53
CA TYR A 158 5.70 10.91 -24.56
C TYR A 158 4.81 10.11 -25.49
N ARG A 159 5.29 9.93 -26.74
CA ARG A 159 4.67 9.07 -27.75
C ARG A 159 5.67 8.09 -28.31
N SER A 160 5.23 6.84 -28.52
CA SER A 160 5.91 5.83 -29.31
C SER A 160 5.05 5.40 -30.49
N SER A 161 5.65 5.25 -31.67
CA SER A 161 5.03 4.70 -32.90
C SER A 161 5.61 3.35 -33.31
N ASP A 162 6.43 2.72 -32.45
CA ASP A 162 7.18 1.50 -32.73
C ASP A 162 7.11 0.49 -31.55
N MET A 163 5.94 0.39 -30.93
CA MET A 163 5.70 -0.54 -29.82
C MET A 163 6.61 -0.32 -28.61
N GLY A 164 6.93 0.94 -28.30
CA GLY A 164 7.74 1.30 -27.14
C GLY A 164 9.25 1.19 -27.34
N GLN A 165 9.74 0.90 -28.56
CA GLN A 165 11.17 0.81 -28.83
C GLN A 165 11.85 2.18 -28.80
N THR A 166 11.13 3.23 -29.28
CA THR A 166 11.59 4.62 -29.18
C THR A 166 10.45 5.54 -28.72
N TRP A 167 10.81 6.59 -28.01
CA TRP A 167 9.87 7.54 -27.44
C TRP A 167 10.23 8.98 -27.81
N THR A 168 9.24 9.77 -28.14
CA THR A 168 9.38 11.19 -28.46
C THR A 168 8.56 12.03 -27.49
N GLN A 169 9.19 12.99 -26.82
CA GLN A 169 8.52 13.92 -25.94
C GLN A 169 7.66 14.90 -26.74
N LEU A 170 6.44 15.12 -26.28
CA LEU A 170 5.44 15.99 -26.91
C LEU A 170 5.33 17.30 -26.11
N THR A 171 5.96 18.36 -26.60
CA THR A 171 6.07 19.64 -25.87
C THR A 171 5.39 20.82 -26.54
N ASN A 172 4.93 20.67 -27.79
CA ASN A 172 4.37 21.77 -28.57
C ASN A 172 2.94 22.11 -28.08
N GLY A 173 2.82 23.18 -27.33
CA GLY A 173 1.56 23.63 -26.73
C GLY A 173 1.18 22.94 -25.41
N LEU A 174 1.89 21.87 -25.00
CA LEU A 174 1.71 21.18 -23.73
C LEU A 174 2.94 21.45 -22.83
N ASN A 175 2.87 22.51 -22.04
CA ASN A 175 3.98 22.95 -21.18
C ASN A 175 3.80 22.47 -19.72
N ALA A 176 3.14 21.33 -19.53
CA ALA A 176 2.87 20.78 -18.21
C ALA A 176 3.86 19.67 -17.86
N PRO A 177 4.47 19.68 -16.65
CA PRO A 177 5.40 18.64 -16.26
C PRO A 177 4.70 17.31 -15.92
N SER A 178 3.45 17.34 -15.50
CA SER A 178 2.73 16.15 -15.04
C SER A 178 1.43 15.94 -15.80
N VAL A 179 1.37 14.87 -16.59
CA VAL A 179 0.16 14.45 -17.33
C VAL A 179 -0.40 13.21 -16.64
N ILE A 180 -1.61 13.31 -16.09
CA ILE A 180 -2.19 12.32 -15.16
C ILE A 180 -3.35 11.51 -15.73
N ALA A 181 -3.98 11.97 -16.79
CA ALA A 181 -4.98 11.20 -17.54
C ALA A 181 -4.92 11.54 -19.03
N LEU A 182 -5.25 10.56 -19.86
CA LEU A 182 -5.28 10.65 -21.31
C LEU A 182 -6.54 9.94 -21.83
N LEU A 183 -7.08 10.41 -22.95
CA LEU A 183 -8.11 9.72 -23.70
C LEU A 183 -7.90 9.95 -25.21
N SER A 184 -7.98 8.88 -25.98
CA SER A 184 -8.09 8.93 -27.44
C SER A 184 -9.53 8.71 -27.86
N PHE A 185 -10.11 9.67 -28.57
CA PHE A 185 -11.49 9.59 -29.05
C PHE A 185 -11.67 10.30 -30.38
N GLU A 186 -12.21 9.61 -31.39
CA GLU A 186 -12.50 10.15 -32.74
C GLU A 186 -11.34 10.92 -33.38
N GLY A 187 -10.10 10.37 -33.24
CA GLY A 187 -8.88 10.95 -33.78
C GLY A 187 -8.37 12.20 -33.03
N LYS A 188 -8.95 12.50 -31.88
CA LYS A 188 -8.48 13.50 -30.92
C LYS A 188 -7.88 12.86 -29.72
N LEU A 189 -6.91 13.54 -29.10
CA LEU A 189 -6.34 13.19 -27.81
C LEU A 189 -6.70 14.27 -26.79
N PHE A 190 -7.14 13.84 -25.62
CA PHE A 190 -7.34 14.69 -24.45
C PHE A 190 -6.27 14.37 -23.42
N ALA A 191 -5.73 15.40 -22.79
CA ALA A 191 -4.73 15.25 -21.74
C ALA A 191 -5.07 16.16 -20.56
N SER A 192 -5.10 15.59 -19.36
CA SER A 192 -5.25 16.35 -18.14
C SER A 192 -3.93 16.40 -17.36
N THR A 193 -3.74 17.48 -16.61
CA THR A 193 -2.51 17.74 -15.87
C THR A 193 -2.78 17.90 -14.38
N LEU A 194 -1.75 17.69 -13.58
CA LEU A 194 -1.83 17.88 -12.13
C LEU A 194 -2.10 19.34 -11.74
N ASN A 195 -1.82 20.29 -12.63
CA ASN A 195 -2.10 21.73 -12.43
C ASN A 195 -3.54 22.12 -12.80
N SER A 196 -4.44 21.14 -12.97
CA SER A 196 -5.85 21.37 -13.34
C SER A 196 -6.02 21.99 -14.73
N GLU A 197 -5.12 21.71 -15.66
CA GLU A 197 -5.23 22.14 -17.05
C GLU A 197 -5.67 20.96 -17.93
N LEU A 198 -6.56 21.22 -18.87
CA LEU A 198 -7.03 20.27 -19.87
C LEU A 198 -6.58 20.72 -21.26
N PHE A 199 -6.04 19.78 -22.05
CA PHE A 199 -5.54 20.02 -23.40
C PHE A 199 -6.20 19.08 -24.39
N ILE A 200 -6.29 19.53 -25.66
CA ILE A 200 -6.74 18.73 -26.78
C ILE A 200 -5.71 18.80 -27.92
N SER A 201 -5.51 17.65 -28.58
CA SER A 201 -4.75 17.54 -29.82
C SER A 201 -5.61 16.86 -30.91
N SER A 202 -5.52 17.32 -32.15
CA SER A 202 -6.17 16.72 -33.32
C SER A 202 -5.17 16.17 -34.34
N ASP A 203 -3.90 16.06 -33.97
CA ASP A 203 -2.78 15.67 -34.83
C ASP A 203 -1.85 14.63 -34.19
N ALA A 204 -2.45 13.69 -33.46
CA ALA A 204 -1.76 12.63 -32.72
C ALA A 204 -0.69 13.17 -31.75
N GLY A 205 -1.00 14.27 -31.06
CA GLY A 205 -0.15 14.89 -30.04
C GLY A 205 0.97 15.78 -30.58
N ASN A 206 1.06 16.03 -31.91
CA ASN A 206 2.11 16.91 -32.45
C ASN A 206 1.91 18.37 -32.04
N SER A 207 0.67 18.78 -31.78
CA SER A 207 0.35 20.08 -31.19
C SER A 207 -0.83 19.98 -30.22
N TRP A 208 -0.81 20.81 -29.18
CA TRP A 208 -1.82 20.84 -28.13
C TRP A 208 -2.41 22.22 -27.95
N THR A 209 -3.70 22.28 -27.72
CA THR A 209 -4.44 23.51 -27.44
C THR A 209 -5.11 23.40 -26.07
N PRO A 210 -4.92 24.36 -25.14
CA PRO A 210 -5.61 24.33 -23.87
C PRO A 210 -7.13 24.51 -24.06
N LEU A 211 -7.88 23.74 -23.28
CA LEU A 211 -9.33 23.86 -23.16
C LEU A 211 -9.66 24.73 -21.93
N ASN A 212 -10.44 25.80 -22.14
CA ASN A 212 -10.96 26.61 -21.03
C ASN A 212 -12.17 25.89 -20.42
N THR A 213 -11.93 25.09 -19.42
CA THR A 213 -12.96 24.39 -18.66
C THR A 213 -12.99 24.87 -17.21
N ASN A 214 -14.11 24.67 -16.53
CA ASN A 214 -14.21 24.90 -15.09
C ASN A 214 -13.84 23.62 -14.28
N MET A 215 -13.26 22.61 -14.93
CA MET A 215 -12.87 21.36 -14.29
C MET A 215 -11.49 21.48 -13.68
N SER A 216 -11.35 21.01 -12.45
CA SER A 216 -10.06 20.84 -11.78
C SER A 216 -9.72 19.36 -11.59
N LEU A 217 -8.43 19.02 -11.70
CA LEU A 217 -7.88 17.69 -11.43
C LEU A 217 -8.71 16.54 -12.04
N VAL A 218 -8.80 16.49 -13.36
CA VAL A 218 -9.44 15.38 -14.07
C VAL A 218 -8.52 14.17 -14.00
N PHE A 219 -8.99 13.09 -13.38
CA PHE A 219 -8.22 11.87 -13.16
C PHE A 219 -8.51 10.76 -14.14
N ASP A 220 -9.67 10.80 -14.79
CA ASP A 220 -10.05 9.77 -15.75
C ASP A 220 -11.05 10.29 -16.76
N PHE A 221 -11.06 9.63 -17.91
CA PHE A 221 -11.99 9.89 -19.01
C PHE A 221 -12.56 8.57 -19.50
N THR A 222 -13.79 8.63 -19.98
CA THR A 222 -14.40 7.54 -20.75
C THR A 222 -15.36 8.07 -21.80
N HIS A 223 -15.92 7.21 -22.62
CA HIS A 223 -16.96 7.58 -23.57
C HIS A 223 -17.98 6.46 -23.72
N LEU A 224 -19.22 6.84 -23.99
CA LEU A 224 -20.31 5.93 -24.33
C LEU A 224 -21.22 6.59 -25.37
N ASN A 225 -21.65 5.84 -26.38
CA ASN A 225 -22.60 6.30 -27.43
C ASN A 225 -22.23 7.63 -28.13
N GLY A 226 -20.92 7.97 -28.19
CA GLY A 226 -20.45 9.22 -28.79
C GLY A 226 -20.35 10.38 -27.80
N GLU A 227 -20.74 10.22 -26.57
CA GLU A 227 -20.57 11.20 -25.49
C GLU A 227 -19.29 10.93 -24.71
N LEU A 228 -18.60 11.99 -24.31
CA LEU A 228 -17.42 11.96 -23.48
C LEU A 228 -17.80 12.21 -22.02
N TYR A 229 -17.10 11.54 -21.12
CA TYR A 229 -17.22 11.73 -19.67
C TYR A 229 -15.85 11.97 -19.06
N ALA A 230 -15.78 12.88 -18.09
CA ALA A 230 -14.56 13.22 -17.35
C ALA A 230 -14.83 13.23 -15.85
N SER A 231 -13.97 12.57 -15.08
CA SER A 231 -14.04 12.58 -13.61
C SER A 231 -13.16 13.67 -13.01
N SER A 232 -13.70 14.47 -12.10
CA SER A 232 -12.93 15.45 -11.33
C SER A 232 -12.87 15.06 -9.86
N LEU A 233 -11.71 15.26 -9.24
CA LEU A 233 -11.50 14.91 -7.84
C LEU A 233 -12.35 15.75 -6.87
N PHE A 234 -12.81 16.94 -7.27
CA PHE A 234 -13.54 17.83 -6.35
C PHE A 234 -14.90 18.29 -6.89
N GLU A 235 -15.20 18.02 -8.15
CA GLU A 235 -16.36 18.61 -8.83
C GLU A 235 -17.27 17.55 -9.45
N GLY A 236 -16.97 16.27 -9.27
CA GLY A 236 -17.82 15.15 -9.72
C GLY A 236 -17.56 14.77 -11.17
N VAL A 237 -18.63 14.54 -11.91
CA VAL A 237 -18.57 14.07 -13.30
C VAL A 237 -19.08 15.13 -14.25
N PHE A 238 -18.41 15.25 -15.37
CA PHE A 238 -18.78 16.12 -16.50
C PHE A 238 -19.01 15.29 -17.76
N THR A 239 -19.92 15.73 -18.60
CA THR A 239 -20.17 15.17 -19.95
C THR A 239 -19.96 16.20 -21.03
N SER A 240 -19.60 15.73 -22.24
CA SER A 240 -19.52 16.54 -23.47
C SER A 240 -20.12 15.78 -24.65
N ILE A 241 -21.05 16.44 -25.33
CA ILE A 241 -21.73 15.93 -26.55
C ILE A 241 -21.17 16.57 -27.84
N ASP A 242 -20.17 17.43 -27.72
CA ASP A 242 -19.57 18.18 -28.84
C ASP A 242 -18.08 17.88 -29.03
N ASN A 243 -17.69 16.65 -28.74
CA ASN A 243 -16.31 16.18 -28.87
C ASN A 243 -15.33 17.00 -28.01
N GLY A 244 -15.71 17.31 -26.77
CA GLY A 244 -14.87 17.94 -25.75
C GLY A 244 -14.72 19.46 -25.89
N GLN A 245 -15.51 20.12 -26.71
CA GLN A 245 -15.47 21.59 -26.86
C GLN A 245 -16.12 22.28 -25.65
N THR A 246 -17.25 21.73 -25.19
CA THR A 246 -17.94 22.20 -23.98
C THR A 246 -18.25 21.03 -23.06
N TRP A 247 -18.25 21.30 -21.75
CA TRP A 247 -18.48 20.31 -20.73
C TRP A 247 -19.56 20.76 -19.76
N THR A 248 -20.47 19.87 -19.45
CA THR A 248 -21.59 20.08 -18.53
C THR A 248 -21.48 19.14 -17.34
N GLN A 249 -21.64 19.65 -16.14
CA GLN A 249 -21.62 18.87 -14.91
C GLN A 249 -22.90 18.04 -14.77
N ILE A 250 -22.76 16.75 -14.41
CA ILE A 250 -23.87 15.80 -14.27
C ILE A 250 -23.78 15.07 -12.91
N ASN A 251 -23.99 15.75 -11.82
CA ASN A 251 -23.75 15.22 -10.47
C ASN A 251 -25.04 14.84 -9.71
N ASN A 252 -26.20 14.92 -10.33
CA ASN A 252 -27.46 14.57 -9.65
C ASN A 252 -27.39 13.12 -9.14
N GLY A 253 -27.65 12.90 -7.84
CA GLY A 253 -27.58 11.60 -7.19
C GLY A 253 -26.20 11.20 -6.60
N LEU A 254 -25.10 11.88 -6.95
CA LEU A 254 -23.81 11.64 -6.31
C LEU A 254 -23.81 12.21 -4.89
N SER A 255 -23.47 11.40 -3.90
CA SER A 255 -23.32 11.86 -2.51
C SER A 255 -21.96 12.51 -2.25
N GLU A 256 -20.96 12.20 -3.09
CA GLU A 256 -19.58 12.70 -2.99
C GLU A 256 -19.11 13.19 -4.37
N MET A 257 -18.37 14.30 -4.39
CA MET A 257 -17.83 14.90 -5.62
C MET A 257 -16.41 14.45 -5.95
N ASN A 258 -15.82 13.59 -5.11
CA ASN A 258 -14.46 13.08 -5.30
C ASN A 258 -14.47 11.83 -6.19
N VAL A 259 -14.55 12.02 -7.50
CA VAL A 259 -14.62 10.93 -8.48
C VAL A 259 -13.21 10.61 -9.00
N ARG A 260 -12.76 9.37 -8.80
CA ARG A 260 -11.39 8.95 -9.11
C ARG A 260 -11.27 8.22 -10.44
N SER A 261 -12.29 7.46 -10.84
CA SER A 261 -12.27 6.68 -12.07
C SER A 261 -13.64 6.64 -12.73
N LEU A 262 -13.64 6.42 -14.01
CA LEU A 262 -14.80 6.15 -14.84
C LEU A 262 -14.63 4.84 -15.59
N GLY A 263 -15.75 4.20 -15.92
CA GLY A 263 -15.77 3.03 -16.78
C GLY A 263 -17.11 2.92 -17.48
N THR A 264 -17.17 2.16 -18.55
CA THR A 264 -18.39 1.94 -19.30
C THR A 264 -18.66 0.46 -19.53
N SER A 265 -19.92 0.08 -19.57
CA SER A 265 -20.40 -1.13 -20.23
C SER A 265 -21.11 -0.76 -21.54
N GLU A 266 -21.73 -1.74 -22.19
CA GLU A 266 -22.51 -1.48 -23.41
C GLU A 266 -23.69 -0.49 -23.21
N MET A 267 -24.20 -0.38 -21.96
CA MET A 267 -25.44 0.34 -21.65
C MET A 267 -25.34 1.30 -20.47
N ALA A 268 -24.15 1.49 -19.88
CA ALA A 268 -24.06 2.31 -18.68
C ALA A 268 -22.67 2.91 -18.47
N VAL A 269 -22.64 4.08 -17.85
CA VAL A 269 -21.43 4.72 -17.31
C VAL A 269 -21.38 4.44 -15.81
N TYR A 270 -20.20 4.08 -15.31
CA TYR A 270 -19.91 3.89 -13.90
C TYR A 270 -18.90 4.92 -13.41
N SER A 271 -19.07 5.39 -12.18
CA SER A 271 -18.07 6.23 -11.50
C SER A 271 -17.58 5.55 -10.22
N GLY A 272 -16.27 5.51 -10.07
CA GLY A 272 -15.61 5.03 -8.86
C GLY A 272 -15.19 6.21 -7.99
N GLN A 273 -15.65 6.21 -6.73
CA GLN A 273 -15.42 7.28 -5.78
C GLN A 273 -14.13 7.05 -4.98
N VAL A 274 -13.64 8.12 -4.38
CA VAL A 274 -12.57 8.06 -3.38
C VAL A 274 -13.04 7.36 -2.10
N SER A 275 -14.32 7.44 -1.77
CA SER A 275 -14.94 6.69 -0.65
C SER A 275 -14.98 5.17 -0.85
N GLY A 276 -14.79 4.70 -2.08
CA GLY A 276 -14.95 3.29 -2.45
C GLY A 276 -16.32 2.93 -3.00
N ASP A 277 -17.24 3.88 -3.02
CA ASP A 277 -18.54 3.68 -3.63
C ASP A 277 -18.44 3.63 -5.15
N ILE A 278 -19.31 2.83 -5.75
CA ILE A 278 -19.49 2.78 -7.19
C ILE A 278 -20.90 3.28 -7.50
N TYR A 279 -20.99 4.25 -8.38
CA TYR A 279 -22.25 4.76 -8.91
C TYR A 279 -22.42 4.35 -10.37
N LYS A 280 -23.67 4.20 -10.78
CA LYS A 280 -24.09 3.94 -12.14
C LYS A 280 -25.01 5.07 -12.62
N LEU A 281 -24.77 5.59 -13.82
CA LEU A 281 -25.58 6.62 -14.41
C LEU A 281 -26.85 6.00 -15.04
N ASN A 282 -28.01 6.56 -14.71
CA ASN A 282 -29.24 6.38 -15.47
C ASN A 282 -29.34 7.49 -16.52
N GLU A 283 -29.01 7.19 -17.76
CA GLU A 283 -28.99 8.16 -18.88
C GLU A 283 -30.38 8.75 -19.19
N GLU A 284 -31.48 8.04 -18.87
CA GLU A 284 -32.84 8.54 -19.12
C GLU A 284 -33.26 9.66 -18.15
N GLU A 285 -32.68 9.63 -16.91
CA GLU A 285 -33.04 10.56 -15.83
C GLU A 285 -31.92 11.55 -15.49
N ASP A 286 -30.72 11.42 -16.10
CA ASP A 286 -29.50 12.16 -15.79
C ASP A 286 -29.17 12.09 -14.28
N GLU A 287 -29.35 10.91 -13.68
CA GLU A 287 -29.19 10.69 -12.25
C GLU A 287 -28.25 9.51 -11.95
N TRP A 288 -27.33 9.71 -11.02
CA TRP A 288 -26.46 8.68 -10.51
C TRP A 288 -27.13 7.96 -9.33
N PHE A 289 -27.08 6.66 -9.31
CA PHE A 289 -27.50 5.86 -8.16
C PHE A 289 -26.38 4.95 -7.70
N ILE A 290 -26.32 4.72 -6.37
CA ILE A 290 -25.31 3.87 -5.80
C ILE A 290 -25.49 2.43 -6.31
N SER A 291 -24.43 1.90 -6.89
CA SER A 291 -24.39 0.57 -7.51
C SER A 291 -23.80 -0.47 -6.58
N SER A 292 -22.94 -0.08 -5.64
CA SER A 292 -22.33 -0.97 -4.66
C SER A 292 -22.81 -0.65 -3.25
N THR A 293 -23.28 -1.66 -2.53
CA THR A 293 -23.59 -1.59 -1.08
C THR A 293 -22.53 -2.29 -0.24
N LEU A 294 -21.45 -2.77 -0.85
CA LEU A 294 -20.34 -3.39 -0.14
C LEU A 294 -19.49 -2.30 0.54
N GLU A 295 -19.44 -2.34 1.87
CA GLU A 295 -18.44 -1.54 2.60
C GLU A 295 -17.05 -2.10 2.32
N ILE A 296 -16.32 -1.47 1.39
CA ILE A 296 -14.90 -1.71 1.21
C ILE A 296 -14.18 -1.03 2.36
N LYS A 297 -13.36 -1.78 3.09
CA LYS A 297 -12.48 -1.21 4.11
C LYS A 297 -11.13 -0.91 3.50
N SER A 298 -10.55 0.20 3.94
CA SER A 298 -9.24 0.64 3.46
C SER A 298 -8.15 -0.39 3.74
N CYS A 299 -7.21 -0.47 2.82
CA CYS A 299 -5.92 -1.12 3.00
C CYS A 299 -5.09 -0.28 3.98
N VAL A 300 -4.77 -0.81 5.17
CA VAL A 300 -4.03 -0.09 6.20
C VAL A 300 -2.55 -0.50 6.16
N GLY A 301 -1.73 0.35 5.56
CA GLY A 301 -0.30 0.11 5.34
C GLY A 301 0.59 0.48 6.53
N SER A 302 0.13 1.36 7.42
CA SER A 302 0.91 1.79 8.59
C SER A 302 0.01 2.07 9.79
N ILE A 303 0.47 1.68 10.98
CA ILE A 303 -0.19 1.97 12.25
C ILE A 303 0.84 2.56 13.22
N SER A 304 0.45 3.57 13.98
CA SER A 304 1.25 4.20 15.03
C SER A 304 0.36 4.71 16.15
N SER A 305 0.93 5.01 17.30
CA SER A 305 0.18 5.63 18.40
C SER A 305 0.92 6.81 19.02
N SER A 306 0.18 7.75 19.59
CA SER A 306 0.69 8.86 20.37
C SER A 306 -0.22 9.10 21.57
N GLY A 307 0.24 8.70 22.76
CA GLY A 307 -0.63 8.60 23.94
C GLY A 307 -1.78 7.62 23.66
N SER A 308 -3.02 8.03 23.89
CA SER A 308 -4.22 7.22 23.60
C SER A 308 -4.72 7.33 22.15
N PHE A 309 -4.04 8.12 21.31
CA PHE A 309 -4.40 8.27 19.90
C PHE A 309 -3.78 7.14 19.08
N LEU A 310 -4.59 6.35 18.41
CA LEU A 310 -4.18 5.35 17.44
C LEU A 310 -4.36 5.94 16.04
N HIS A 311 -3.34 5.82 15.19
CA HIS A 311 -3.33 6.35 13.84
C HIS A 311 -3.27 5.20 12.83
N ALA A 312 -4.05 5.29 11.75
CA ALA A 312 -4.06 4.33 10.66
C ALA A 312 -3.85 5.05 9.32
N GLY A 313 -2.68 4.83 8.72
CA GLY A 313 -2.35 5.30 7.38
C GLY A 313 -2.87 4.34 6.33
N THR A 314 -3.67 4.86 5.38
CA THR A 314 -4.32 4.03 4.38
C THR A 314 -3.69 4.19 3.00
N TYR A 315 -3.77 3.15 2.19
CA TYR A 315 -3.41 3.23 0.78
C TYR A 315 -4.59 3.82 0.00
N GLY A 316 -4.40 5.06 -0.44
CA GLY A 316 -5.30 5.72 -1.37
C GLY A 316 -6.44 6.53 -0.77
N ASN A 317 -6.57 6.67 0.54
CA ASN A 317 -7.63 7.49 1.09
C ASN A 317 -7.14 8.62 2.00
N THR A 318 -6.28 8.42 2.93
CA THR A 318 -5.63 9.42 3.81
C THR A 318 -5.24 8.78 5.15
N LEU A 319 -5.09 9.58 6.18
CA LEU A 319 -4.88 9.17 7.57
C LEU A 319 -6.19 9.25 8.37
N TYR A 320 -6.37 8.27 9.24
CA TYR A 320 -7.42 8.25 10.25
C TYR A 320 -6.83 8.15 11.64
N TYR A 321 -7.51 8.72 12.64
CA TYR A 321 -7.15 8.52 14.03
C TYR A 321 -8.35 8.06 14.87
N SER A 322 -8.05 7.35 15.95
CA SER A 322 -9.00 6.88 16.93
C SER A 322 -8.54 7.28 18.33
N VAL A 323 -9.46 7.65 19.21
CA VAL A 323 -9.21 8.00 20.62
C VAL A 323 -9.75 6.96 21.59
N ASN A 324 -10.30 5.86 21.07
CA ASN A 324 -10.99 4.81 21.84
C ASN A 324 -10.54 3.40 21.40
N GLY A 325 -9.24 3.23 21.12
CA GLY A 325 -8.65 1.94 20.79
C GLY A 325 -9.16 1.33 19.48
N GLY A 326 -9.57 2.18 18.51
CA GLY A 326 -10.02 1.75 17.18
C GLY A 326 -11.53 1.45 17.07
N ASP A 327 -12.32 1.61 18.14
CA ASP A 327 -13.77 1.39 18.07
C ASP A 327 -14.48 2.41 17.17
N ALA A 328 -13.91 3.62 17.06
CA ALA A 328 -14.37 4.65 16.12
C ALA A 328 -13.17 5.40 15.52
N TRP A 329 -13.27 5.74 14.25
CA TRP A 329 -12.23 6.41 13.49
C TRP A 329 -12.70 7.76 12.97
N THR A 330 -11.81 8.74 13.03
CA THR A 330 -12.01 10.09 12.48
C THR A 330 -10.95 10.36 11.43
N GLN A 331 -11.36 10.87 10.28
CA GLN A 331 -10.45 11.29 9.23
C GLN A 331 -9.66 12.52 9.65
N SER A 332 -8.36 12.51 9.43
CA SER A 332 -7.48 13.66 9.70
C SER A 332 -7.66 14.75 8.65
N GLY A 333 -7.65 16.01 9.09
CA GLY A 333 -7.74 17.16 8.20
C GLY A 333 -6.38 17.57 7.63
N GLY A 334 -6.38 18.22 6.45
CA GLY A 334 -5.18 18.87 5.89
C GLY A 334 -4.21 17.94 5.17
N ILE A 335 -4.47 16.63 5.09
CA ILE A 335 -3.77 15.69 4.20
C ILE A 335 -4.61 15.53 2.93
N ALA A 336 -3.98 15.66 1.77
CA ALA A 336 -4.61 15.31 0.51
C ALA A 336 -4.87 13.80 0.43
N THR A 337 -5.80 13.39 -0.40
CA THR A 337 -6.10 11.98 -0.66
C THR A 337 -4.92 11.34 -1.39
N VAL A 338 -4.10 10.59 -0.66
CA VAL A 338 -2.80 10.04 -1.09
C VAL A 338 -2.50 8.78 -0.31
N GLU A 339 -1.64 7.94 -0.84
CA GLU A 339 -1.17 6.75 -0.14
C GLU A 339 -0.24 7.13 1.02
N ILE A 340 -0.56 6.67 2.21
CA ILE A 340 0.27 6.84 3.40
C ILE A 340 1.19 5.63 3.50
N ARG A 341 2.49 5.86 3.32
CA ARG A 341 3.53 4.82 3.34
C ARG A 341 4.22 4.70 4.69
N ALA A 342 4.52 5.83 5.28
CA ALA A 342 5.27 5.91 6.53
C ALA A 342 4.51 6.73 7.57
N LEU A 343 4.64 6.33 8.83
CA LEU A 343 3.98 6.99 9.95
C LEU A 343 4.86 6.87 11.19
N ILE A 344 5.21 8.00 11.79
CA ILE A 344 5.87 8.03 13.09
C ILE A 344 5.23 9.08 13.99
N SER A 345 5.10 8.74 15.27
CA SER A 345 4.53 9.62 16.29
C SER A 345 5.55 9.87 17.41
N SER A 346 5.65 11.11 17.86
CA SER A 346 6.46 11.49 19.01
C SER A 346 5.78 12.61 19.78
N ASN A 347 5.35 12.32 21.00
CA ASN A 347 4.52 13.21 21.81
C ASN A 347 3.25 13.66 21.03
N GLN A 348 2.99 14.98 20.90
CA GLN A 348 1.88 15.52 20.12
C GLN A 348 2.14 15.58 18.61
N PHE A 349 3.37 15.30 18.18
CA PHE A 349 3.73 15.38 16.76
C PHE A 349 3.51 14.04 16.07
N VAL A 350 2.92 14.11 14.88
CA VAL A 350 2.75 12.96 13.98
C VAL A 350 3.32 13.36 12.62
N PHE A 351 4.20 12.52 12.06
CA PHE A 351 4.79 12.72 10.74
C PHE A 351 4.30 11.60 9.81
N VAL A 352 3.98 11.99 8.60
CA VAL A 352 3.41 11.12 7.57
C VAL A 352 4.24 11.24 6.30
N GLY A 353 4.75 10.12 5.83
CA GLY A 353 5.38 9.98 4.52
C GLY A 353 4.39 9.44 3.50
N THR A 354 4.36 10.04 2.34
CA THR A 354 3.43 9.71 1.26
C THR A 354 4.17 9.17 0.04
N ASP A 355 3.43 8.62 -0.90
CA ASP A 355 4.00 8.09 -2.15
C ASP A 355 4.24 9.16 -3.23
N MET A 356 3.66 10.37 -3.12
CA MET A 356 3.77 11.39 -4.18
C MET A 356 3.76 12.84 -3.71
N LEU A 357 3.45 13.12 -2.44
CA LEU A 357 3.30 14.49 -1.96
C LEU A 357 4.34 14.90 -0.92
N GLY A 358 5.23 13.97 -0.55
CA GLY A 358 6.29 14.22 0.42
C GLY A 358 5.84 14.00 1.86
N ILE A 359 6.25 14.89 2.76
CA ILE A 359 6.08 14.73 4.21
C ILE A 359 5.06 15.73 4.75
N TYR A 360 4.11 15.22 5.54
CA TYR A 360 3.17 16.00 6.32
C TYR A 360 3.48 15.92 7.81
N LYS A 361 3.18 16.98 8.54
CA LYS A 361 3.34 17.08 9.99
C LYS A 361 2.05 17.54 10.65
N SER A 362 1.70 16.89 11.74
CA SER A 362 0.72 17.32 12.72
C SER A 362 1.40 17.77 14.01
N SER A 363 0.79 18.72 14.73
CA SER A 363 1.16 19.15 16.08
C SER A 363 0.00 19.03 17.08
N ASP A 364 -1.07 18.34 16.69
CA ASP A 364 -2.31 18.17 17.43
C ASP A 364 -2.77 16.70 17.47
N TYR A 365 -1.81 15.79 17.70
CA TYR A 365 -2.04 14.35 17.81
C TYR A 365 -2.70 13.72 16.56
N GLY A 366 -2.36 14.24 15.37
CA GLY A 366 -2.84 13.69 14.10
C GLY A 366 -4.21 14.19 13.66
N SER A 367 -4.80 15.18 14.35
CA SER A 367 -6.11 15.73 13.97
C SER A 367 -6.03 16.57 12.71
N THR A 368 -4.99 17.41 12.58
CA THR A 368 -4.74 18.23 11.38
C THR A 368 -3.29 18.19 10.94
N PHE A 369 -3.05 18.32 9.64
CA PHE A 369 -1.73 18.24 9.04
C PHE A 369 -1.40 19.41 8.13
N SER A 370 -0.13 19.64 7.95
CA SER A 370 0.42 20.61 6.98
C SER A 370 1.68 20.07 6.33
N LEU A 371 1.85 20.38 5.05
CA LEU A 371 2.96 19.92 4.22
C LEU A 371 4.31 20.51 4.70
N ARG A 372 5.37 19.70 4.69
CA ARG A 372 6.72 20.03 5.17
C ARG A 372 7.80 19.53 4.21
N ASN A 373 7.84 20.07 3.01
CA ASN A 373 8.75 19.65 1.94
C ASN A 373 9.98 20.58 1.75
N ASN A 374 10.21 21.53 2.64
CA ASN A 374 11.34 22.46 2.51
C ASN A 374 12.68 21.71 2.57
N GLY A 375 13.44 21.70 1.47
CA GLY A 375 14.70 20.99 1.32
C GLY A 375 14.61 19.55 0.81
N LEU A 376 13.41 19.03 0.56
CA LEU A 376 13.21 17.73 -0.06
C LEU A 376 13.30 17.79 -1.59
N ASN A 377 13.93 16.80 -2.19
CA ASN A 377 13.91 16.52 -3.63
C ASN A 377 13.09 15.26 -3.96
N SER A 378 12.75 14.46 -2.94
CA SER A 378 11.85 13.30 -3.05
C SER A 378 10.47 13.66 -2.54
N TYR A 379 9.46 12.99 -3.09
CA TYR A 379 8.07 13.06 -2.66
C TYR A 379 7.54 11.69 -2.20
N TRP A 380 8.36 10.66 -2.25
CA TRP A 380 8.06 9.31 -1.81
C TRP A 380 8.89 8.91 -0.59
N PHE A 381 8.22 8.66 0.56
CA PHE A 381 8.87 8.30 1.82
C PHE A 381 8.29 7.00 2.39
N ASN A 382 9.19 6.04 2.65
CA ASN A 382 8.83 4.69 3.08
C ASN A 382 8.92 4.49 4.58
N ASP A 383 9.79 5.21 5.29
CA ASP A 383 9.98 5.02 6.72
C ASP A 383 10.60 6.25 7.41
N PHE A 384 10.43 6.31 8.72
CA PHE A 384 11.00 7.33 9.59
C PHE A 384 11.67 6.69 10.82
N THR A 385 12.69 7.37 11.34
CA THR A 385 13.19 7.11 12.69
C THR A 385 13.62 8.39 13.38
N ILE A 386 13.75 8.36 14.71
CA ILE A 386 14.23 9.47 15.53
C ILE A 386 15.50 9.05 16.24
N CYS A 387 16.56 9.85 16.11
CA CYS A 387 17.83 9.64 16.78
C CYS A 387 18.32 10.96 17.36
N GLU A 388 18.69 11.01 18.64
CA GLU A 388 19.13 12.24 19.35
C GLU A 388 18.23 13.46 19.12
N GLY A 389 16.91 13.25 18.99
CA GLY A 389 15.93 14.30 18.74
C GLY A 389 15.87 14.81 17.30
N ASN A 390 16.70 14.28 16.39
CA ASN A 390 16.61 14.53 14.96
C ASN A 390 15.69 13.51 14.30
N LEU A 391 14.91 13.97 13.32
CA LEU A 391 14.03 13.12 12.53
C LEU A 391 14.74 12.71 11.24
N PHE A 392 14.77 11.41 10.96
CA PHE A 392 15.30 10.83 9.72
C PHE A 392 14.14 10.31 8.88
N ALA A 393 14.21 10.55 7.57
CA ALA A 393 13.21 10.11 6.60
C ALA A 393 13.90 9.35 5.47
N GLY A 394 13.53 8.09 5.27
CA GLY A 394 14.00 7.23 4.18
C GLY A 394 13.09 7.35 2.97
N SER A 395 13.65 7.74 1.83
CA SER A 395 12.91 7.83 0.58
C SER A 395 13.08 6.59 -0.29
N GLY A 396 12.11 6.34 -1.15
CA GLY A 396 12.15 5.24 -2.11
C GLY A 396 13.10 5.47 -3.30
N GLU A 397 13.80 6.62 -3.36
CA GLU A 397 14.51 7.00 -4.60
C GLU A 397 15.69 7.96 -4.44
N GLU A 398 15.70 8.79 -3.41
CA GLU A 398 16.68 9.87 -3.21
C GLU A 398 17.46 9.72 -1.90
N GLY A 399 17.39 8.53 -1.28
CA GLY A 399 18.13 8.18 -0.06
C GLY A 399 17.50 8.75 1.21
N ILE A 400 18.32 9.25 2.11
CA ILE A 400 17.93 9.62 3.46
C ILE A 400 18.04 11.14 3.65
N TYR A 401 17.04 11.70 4.33
CA TYR A 401 16.99 13.09 4.76
C TYR A 401 16.97 13.18 6.28
N ILE A 402 17.58 14.23 6.81
CA ILE A 402 17.57 14.58 8.23
C ILE A 402 16.90 15.94 8.45
N SER A 403 16.13 16.06 9.53
CA SER A 403 15.60 17.31 10.04
C SER A 403 15.98 17.46 11.52
N ALA A 404 16.63 18.57 11.85
CA ALA A 404 17.00 18.96 13.22
C ALA A 404 16.01 19.95 13.85
N ASP A 405 14.94 20.30 13.15
CA ASP A 405 13.94 21.32 13.52
C ASP A 405 12.51 20.76 13.52
N LEU A 406 12.37 19.48 13.86
CA LEU A 406 11.07 18.80 13.92
C LEU A 406 10.30 18.86 12.59
N GLY A 407 11.00 18.64 11.47
CA GLY A 407 10.41 18.52 10.15
C GLY A 407 10.11 19.85 9.44
N GLU A 408 10.57 21.01 9.97
CA GLU A 408 10.37 22.29 9.29
C GLU A 408 11.30 22.44 8.08
N SER A 409 12.50 21.85 8.14
CA SER A 409 13.44 21.77 7.01
C SER A 409 14.21 20.46 6.99
N TRP A 410 14.65 20.05 5.79
CA TRP A 410 15.31 18.78 5.52
C TRP A 410 16.61 18.96 4.77
N SER A 411 17.58 18.10 5.03
CA SER A 411 18.87 18.02 4.33
C SER A 411 19.16 16.58 3.94
N SER A 412 19.59 16.34 2.70
CA SER A 412 20.03 15.04 2.23
C SER A 412 21.37 14.64 2.88
N ILE A 413 21.49 13.35 3.30
CA ILE A 413 22.64 12.80 4.04
C ILE A 413 23.09 11.45 3.47
N ASN A 414 23.37 11.35 2.17
CA ASN A 414 23.59 10.12 1.44
C ASN A 414 25.06 9.70 1.27
N SER A 415 26.01 10.41 1.89
CA SER A 415 27.44 10.10 1.75
C SER A 415 27.75 8.67 2.25
N GLY A 416 28.24 7.80 1.37
CA GLY A 416 28.57 6.39 1.68
C GLY A 416 27.43 5.39 1.48
N LEU A 417 26.21 5.83 1.11
CA LEU A 417 25.15 4.92 0.66
C LEU A 417 25.44 4.46 -0.77
N GLU A 418 25.37 3.15 -0.99
CA GLU A 418 25.49 2.54 -2.33
C GLU A 418 24.10 2.43 -3.00
N SER A 419 23.02 2.38 -2.21
CA SER A 419 21.63 2.45 -2.67
C SER A 419 20.91 3.68 -2.12
N LEU A 420 20.07 4.29 -2.94
CA LEU A 420 19.19 5.39 -2.55
C LEU A 420 17.72 4.92 -2.35
N ASN A 421 17.46 3.62 -2.52
CA ASN A 421 16.14 3.02 -2.32
C ASN A 421 16.00 2.52 -0.88
N ILE A 422 15.58 3.38 0.02
CA ILE A 422 15.46 3.06 1.45
C ILE A 422 14.09 2.42 1.70
N SER A 423 14.11 1.24 2.28
CA SER A 423 12.90 0.49 2.63
C SER A 423 12.49 0.67 4.10
N SER A 424 13.46 0.74 5.01
CA SER A 424 13.21 0.88 6.44
C SER A 424 14.35 1.56 7.18
N LEU A 425 14.03 2.22 8.28
CA LEU A 425 14.96 2.91 9.19
C LEU A 425 14.75 2.46 10.63
N ALA A 426 15.84 2.31 11.39
CA ALA A 426 15.80 2.10 12.83
C ALA A 426 16.89 2.90 13.53
N SER A 427 16.76 3.14 14.84
CA SER A 427 17.79 3.78 15.66
C SER A 427 17.96 3.06 16.98
N ASP A 428 19.19 3.01 17.49
CA ASP A 428 19.52 2.57 18.84
C ASP A 428 19.66 3.74 19.84
N GLY A 429 19.29 4.96 19.41
CA GLY A 429 19.39 6.20 20.18
C GLY A 429 20.68 6.97 19.92
N GLU A 430 21.75 6.32 19.45
CA GLU A 430 23.04 6.92 19.09
C GLU A 430 23.33 6.77 17.59
N ASN A 431 22.99 5.62 17.02
CA ASN A 431 23.22 5.27 15.63
C ASN A 431 21.89 5.14 14.87
N VAL A 432 21.96 5.30 13.54
CA VAL A 432 20.83 5.02 12.65
C VAL A 432 21.19 3.91 11.67
N TYR A 433 20.26 2.99 11.49
CA TYR A 433 20.34 1.84 10.58
C TYR A 433 19.38 2.06 9.42
N ALA A 434 19.84 1.80 8.20
CA ALA A 434 19.05 1.94 6.99
C ALA A 434 19.06 0.64 6.20
N GLY A 435 17.88 0.06 5.97
CA GLY A 435 17.66 -1.06 5.07
C GLY A 435 17.35 -0.58 3.68
N THR A 436 17.88 -1.28 2.69
CA THR A 436 17.68 -0.99 1.28
C THR A 436 17.03 -2.17 0.57
N ILE A 437 16.45 -1.91 -0.59
CA ILE A 437 15.81 -2.97 -1.38
C ILE A 437 16.81 -3.81 -2.19
N ASP A 438 18.06 -3.37 -2.34
CA ASP A 438 19.02 -3.93 -3.30
C ASP A 438 20.46 -4.08 -2.78
N GLU A 439 20.85 -3.41 -1.67
CA GLU A 439 22.24 -3.37 -1.17
C GLU A 439 22.36 -3.64 0.34
N GLY A 440 21.33 -4.30 0.96
CA GLY A 440 21.37 -4.72 2.37
C GLY A 440 21.22 -3.58 3.37
N ILE A 441 22.07 -3.54 4.40
CA ILE A 441 21.92 -2.66 5.55
C ILE A 441 23.15 -1.76 5.72
N PHE A 442 22.88 -0.47 5.96
CA PHE A 442 23.89 0.55 6.27
C PHE A 442 23.70 1.12 7.68
N ILE A 443 24.80 1.55 8.30
CA ILE A 443 24.82 2.25 9.59
C ILE A 443 25.45 3.64 9.45
N THR A 444 24.96 4.60 10.21
CA THR A 444 25.67 5.85 10.48
C THR A 444 25.87 6.03 11.99
N GLU A 445 27.11 6.33 12.39
CA GLU A 445 27.53 6.65 13.76
C GLU A 445 27.77 8.16 13.97
N ASN A 446 27.38 8.98 12.98
CA ASN A 446 27.71 10.42 12.93
C ASN A 446 26.60 11.26 12.29
N MET A 447 25.35 10.92 12.61
CA MET A 447 24.15 11.64 12.16
C MET A 447 24.09 11.80 10.64
N GLY A 448 24.44 10.75 9.89
CA GLY A 448 24.36 10.73 8.43
C GLY A 448 25.50 11.42 7.71
N SER A 449 26.54 11.88 8.42
CA SER A 449 27.73 12.46 7.76
C SER A 449 28.43 11.41 6.87
N ASN A 450 28.35 10.13 7.23
CA ASN A 450 28.77 9.00 6.42
C ASN A 450 28.00 7.73 6.79
N TRP A 451 27.69 6.92 5.80
CA TRP A 451 27.08 5.60 5.94
C TRP A 451 28.10 4.51 5.62
N THR A 452 28.00 3.38 6.30
CA THR A 452 28.88 2.23 6.15
C THR A 452 28.04 0.97 5.99
N ASP A 453 28.33 0.15 4.97
CA ASP A 453 27.71 -1.17 4.80
C ASP A 453 28.04 -2.10 6.00
N ILE A 454 27.01 -2.73 6.55
CA ILE A 454 27.11 -3.70 7.66
C ILE A 454 26.57 -5.09 7.28
N GLY A 455 26.38 -5.34 5.98
CA GLY A 455 26.11 -6.67 5.44
C GLY A 455 24.68 -6.88 4.95
N LEU A 456 24.39 -8.15 4.62
CA LEU A 456 23.19 -8.58 3.93
C LEU A 456 23.01 -7.92 2.54
N SER A 457 24.11 -7.60 1.85
CA SER A 457 24.14 -6.81 0.61
C SER A 457 23.42 -7.47 -0.58
N SER A 458 23.08 -8.76 -0.50
CA SER A 458 22.27 -9.46 -1.52
C SER A 458 20.78 -9.61 -1.12
N GLU A 459 20.39 -9.05 0.04
CA GLU A 459 19.05 -9.21 0.57
C GLU A 459 18.20 -7.97 0.30
N TYR A 460 16.95 -8.19 -0.07
CA TYR A 460 15.92 -7.15 -0.03
C TYR A 460 15.46 -6.99 1.43
N ILE A 461 15.83 -5.90 2.08
CA ILE A 461 15.43 -5.58 3.45
C ILE A 461 14.01 -5.00 3.42
N THR A 462 13.12 -5.57 4.20
CA THR A 462 11.72 -5.13 4.27
C THR A 462 11.42 -4.32 5.52
N THR A 463 12.08 -4.64 6.63
CA THR A 463 11.90 -3.95 7.92
C THR A 463 13.15 -4.10 8.77
N ILE A 464 13.46 -3.09 9.57
CA ILE A 464 14.50 -3.13 10.61
C ILE A 464 13.89 -2.65 11.92
N GLN A 465 14.22 -3.33 13.02
CA GLN A 465 13.86 -2.91 14.37
C GLN A 465 15.06 -3.09 15.30
N TYR A 466 15.25 -2.16 16.21
CA TYR A 466 16.25 -2.28 17.28
C TYR A 466 15.57 -2.57 18.61
N ASN A 467 16.11 -3.52 19.32
CA ASN A 467 15.65 -3.90 20.65
C ASN A 467 16.60 -3.34 21.72
N GLU A 468 16.13 -2.35 22.46
CA GLU A 468 16.89 -1.68 23.51
C GLU A 468 17.21 -2.60 24.70
N ASN A 469 16.35 -3.61 25.00
CA ASN A 469 16.50 -4.47 26.17
C ASN A 469 17.70 -5.43 26.06
N ASN A 470 18.03 -5.85 24.85
CA ASN A 470 19.13 -6.80 24.59
C ASN A 470 20.16 -6.32 23.57
N ASN A 471 20.09 -5.04 23.15
CA ASN A 471 20.99 -4.42 22.18
C ASN A 471 21.10 -5.21 20.87
N THR A 472 19.96 -5.68 20.35
CA THR A 472 19.92 -6.52 19.15
C THR A 472 19.14 -5.83 18.03
N ILE A 473 19.72 -5.84 16.84
CA ILE A 473 19.04 -5.43 15.59
C ILE A 473 18.35 -6.66 15.02
N PHE A 474 17.09 -6.52 14.66
CA PHE A 474 16.34 -7.53 13.92
C PHE A 474 15.96 -6.96 12.55
N THR A 475 16.06 -7.79 11.51
CA THR A 475 15.69 -7.38 10.15
C THR A 475 14.94 -8.48 9.42
N GLY A 476 13.82 -8.10 8.82
CA GLY A 476 13.05 -8.94 7.91
C GLY A 476 13.54 -8.79 6.47
N THR A 477 13.44 -9.88 5.72
CA THR A 477 13.83 -9.93 4.31
C THR A 477 12.69 -10.43 3.42
N LYS A 478 12.80 -10.16 2.13
CA LYS A 478 11.86 -10.65 1.13
C LYS A 478 12.25 -12.06 0.70
N GLY A 479 11.89 -13.08 1.49
CA GLY A 479 12.04 -14.49 1.13
C GLY A 479 13.14 -15.28 1.85
N ASN A 480 14.00 -14.64 2.66
CA ASN A 480 15.01 -15.33 3.47
C ASN A 480 14.74 -15.24 4.98
N GLY A 481 13.53 -14.80 5.36
CA GLY A 481 13.05 -14.76 6.72
C GLY A 481 13.64 -13.62 7.55
N LEU A 482 13.85 -13.90 8.85
CA LEU A 482 14.31 -12.95 9.83
C LEU A 482 15.79 -13.18 10.17
N PHE A 483 16.56 -12.11 10.25
CA PHE A 483 17.95 -12.10 10.74
C PHE A 483 18.09 -11.24 11.98
N LYS A 484 19.13 -11.51 12.79
CA LYS A 484 19.49 -10.69 13.94
C LYS A 484 21.00 -10.47 14.05
N SER A 485 21.37 -9.33 14.64
CA SER A 485 22.73 -8.99 15.01
C SER A 485 22.76 -8.39 16.42
N SER A 486 23.60 -8.93 17.30
CA SER A 486 23.85 -8.43 18.67
C SER A 486 25.16 -7.63 18.78
N ASN A 487 25.76 -7.27 17.66
CA ASN A 487 27.05 -6.58 17.59
C ASN A 487 27.08 -5.51 16.49
N GLN A 488 26.00 -4.73 16.39
CA GLN A 488 25.87 -3.57 15.49
C GLN A 488 26.08 -3.92 13.99
N GLY A 489 25.64 -5.12 13.57
CA GLY A 489 25.72 -5.54 12.18
C GLY A 489 27.05 -6.20 11.78
N LEU A 490 28.04 -6.32 12.70
CA LEU A 490 29.30 -7.00 12.38
C LEU A 490 29.11 -8.46 11.99
N ASN A 491 28.08 -9.11 12.54
CA ASN A 491 27.68 -10.46 12.15
C ASN A 491 26.15 -10.60 12.22
N TRP A 492 25.60 -11.30 11.24
CA TRP A 492 24.18 -11.61 11.16
C TRP A 492 23.93 -13.11 11.30
N THR A 493 22.90 -13.48 12.03
CA THR A 493 22.45 -14.87 12.20
C THR A 493 20.96 -14.98 11.96
N SER A 494 20.51 -16.10 11.39
CA SER A 494 19.07 -16.33 11.20
C SER A 494 18.35 -16.40 12.53
N ALA A 495 17.18 -15.77 12.60
CA ALA A 495 16.25 -15.81 13.72
C ALA A 495 14.87 -16.38 13.29
N SER A 496 14.83 -17.18 12.22
CA SER A 496 13.63 -17.72 11.59
C SER A 496 13.20 -19.09 12.11
N SER A 497 13.78 -19.61 13.20
CA SER A 497 13.41 -20.92 13.73
C SER A 497 11.94 -20.93 14.16
N GLY A 498 11.15 -21.85 13.59
CA GLY A 498 9.69 -21.90 13.81
C GLY A 498 8.84 -21.10 12.81
N LEU A 499 9.45 -20.29 11.98
CA LEU A 499 8.75 -19.64 10.85
C LEU A 499 8.71 -20.56 9.62
N PRO A 500 7.74 -20.39 8.72
CA PRO A 500 7.74 -21.08 7.43
C PRO A 500 9.05 -20.86 6.65
N ILE A 501 9.46 -21.87 5.87
CA ILE A 501 10.70 -21.78 5.07
C ILE A 501 10.53 -20.69 4.01
N ASN A 502 11.57 -19.87 3.84
CA ASN A 502 11.58 -18.77 2.88
C ASN A 502 10.50 -17.71 3.13
N SER A 503 10.18 -17.45 4.40
CA SER A 503 9.21 -16.42 4.75
C SER A 503 9.61 -15.04 4.22
N TYR A 504 8.69 -14.38 3.57
CA TYR A 504 8.76 -12.94 3.32
C TYR A 504 8.20 -12.23 4.56
N ILE A 505 9.06 -11.59 5.35
CA ILE A 505 8.65 -10.82 6.52
C ILE A 505 8.19 -9.44 6.07
N ARG A 506 6.91 -9.13 6.24
CA ARG A 506 6.30 -7.87 5.81
C ARG A 506 6.49 -6.75 6.81
N ALA A 507 6.21 -7.02 8.07
CA ALA A 507 6.40 -6.08 9.18
C ALA A 507 6.93 -6.80 10.42
N LEU A 508 7.64 -6.05 11.24
CA LEU A 508 8.16 -6.45 12.54
C LEU A 508 7.86 -5.36 13.55
N HIS A 509 7.38 -5.71 14.73
CA HIS A 509 7.11 -4.79 15.81
C HIS A 509 7.64 -5.35 17.14
N ILE A 510 8.44 -4.56 17.85
CA ILE A 510 9.02 -4.92 19.14
C ILE A 510 8.38 -4.05 20.22
N PHE A 511 7.89 -4.66 21.27
CA PHE A 511 7.30 -3.97 22.42
C PHE A 511 7.49 -4.80 23.68
N ASP A 512 7.73 -4.15 24.80
CA ASP A 512 8.03 -4.77 26.09
C ASP A 512 9.09 -5.88 25.96
N ASP A 513 8.75 -7.12 26.28
CA ASP A 513 9.60 -8.32 26.14
C ASP A 513 9.19 -9.21 24.94
N LYS A 514 8.36 -8.69 24.04
CA LYS A 514 7.73 -9.43 22.94
C LYS A 514 8.14 -8.90 21.58
N MET A 515 8.07 -9.76 20.59
CA MET A 515 8.18 -9.42 19.17
C MET A 515 7.00 -9.97 18.40
N LEU A 516 6.47 -9.15 17.49
CA LEU A 516 5.47 -9.54 16.52
C LEU A 516 6.07 -9.46 15.13
N LEU A 517 5.74 -10.39 14.27
CA LEU A 517 5.97 -10.25 12.84
C LEU A 517 4.77 -10.74 12.04
N CYS A 518 4.65 -10.24 10.82
CA CYS A 518 3.73 -10.80 9.85
C CYS A 518 4.45 -11.14 8.54
N THR A 519 3.91 -12.16 7.88
CA THR A 519 4.37 -12.60 6.56
C THR A 519 3.50 -12.00 5.45
N ASN A 520 3.98 -12.05 4.22
CA ASN A 520 3.23 -11.58 3.05
C ASN A 520 1.94 -12.37 2.78
N VAL A 521 1.82 -13.60 3.30
CA VAL A 521 0.61 -14.42 3.21
C VAL A 521 -0.39 -14.16 4.35
N GLY A 522 -0.09 -13.20 5.22
CA GLY A 522 -0.98 -12.76 6.28
C GLY A 522 -0.87 -13.54 7.59
N GLU A 523 0.13 -14.40 7.73
CA GLU A 523 0.37 -15.05 9.02
C GLU A 523 1.01 -14.08 10.01
N ILE A 524 0.53 -14.09 11.25
CA ILE A 524 1.07 -13.31 12.37
C ILE A 524 1.68 -14.24 13.39
N PHE A 525 2.88 -13.91 13.81
CA PHE A 525 3.63 -14.66 14.83
C PHE A 525 4.02 -13.75 15.98
N ILE A 526 3.99 -14.29 17.18
CA ILE A 526 4.52 -13.65 18.40
C ILE A 526 5.70 -14.46 18.94
N SER A 527 6.71 -13.79 19.49
CA SER A 527 7.84 -14.39 20.22
C SER A 527 8.02 -13.67 21.53
N TYR A 528 8.22 -14.43 22.62
CA TYR A 528 8.45 -13.94 23.98
C TYR A 528 9.95 -13.93 24.30
N ASN A 529 10.38 -13.00 25.16
CA ASN A 529 11.77 -12.87 25.60
C ASN A 529 12.78 -12.86 24.42
N TYR A 530 12.33 -12.39 23.25
CA TYR A 530 13.13 -12.34 22.01
C TYR A 530 13.76 -13.71 21.68
N SER A 531 13.05 -14.79 22.04
CA SER A 531 13.44 -16.16 21.73
C SER A 531 13.42 -16.39 20.22
N ASN A 532 14.09 -17.45 19.75
CA ASN A 532 14.00 -17.86 18.36
C ASN A 532 12.79 -18.78 18.11
N GLN A 533 11.81 -18.78 19.01
CA GLN A 533 10.57 -19.55 18.85
C GLN A 533 9.43 -18.59 18.53
N TRP A 534 8.62 -18.97 17.56
CA TRP A 534 7.53 -18.17 17.05
C TRP A 534 6.22 -18.93 17.18
N ILE A 535 5.24 -18.33 17.82
CA ILE A 535 3.88 -18.85 17.99
C ILE A 535 2.98 -18.17 16.95
N ASN A 536 2.30 -18.97 16.15
CA ASN A 536 1.32 -18.45 15.19
C ASN A 536 0.03 -18.03 15.91
N ILE A 537 -0.37 -16.77 15.74
CA ILE A 537 -1.57 -16.18 16.33
C ILE A 537 -2.55 -15.67 15.26
N THR A 538 -2.47 -16.18 14.03
CA THR A 538 -3.19 -15.64 12.86
C THR A 538 -4.70 -15.87 12.90
N GLU A 539 -5.11 -17.04 13.25
CA GLU A 539 -6.46 -17.62 13.22
C GLU A 539 -7.45 -17.04 12.18
N ASN A 540 -8.44 -16.24 12.60
CA ASN A 540 -9.53 -15.77 11.75
C ASN A 540 -9.13 -14.65 10.75
N LEU A 541 -7.84 -14.30 10.68
CA LEU A 541 -7.27 -13.45 9.65
C LEU A 541 -6.74 -14.22 8.42
N PHE A 542 -6.90 -15.55 8.40
CA PHE A 542 -6.37 -16.41 7.34
C PHE A 542 -6.77 -15.92 5.94
N GLY A 543 -5.76 -15.86 5.03
CA GLY A 543 -5.96 -15.48 3.63
C GLY A 543 -6.02 -13.97 3.38
N THR A 544 -5.86 -13.14 4.43
CA THR A 544 -5.85 -11.68 4.27
C THR A 544 -4.46 -11.14 4.61
N PRO A 545 -3.70 -10.59 3.65
CA PRO A 545 -2.37 -10.07 3.92
C PRO A 545 -2.37 -9.00 5.00
N VAL A 546 -1.50 -9.14 6.00
CA VAL A 546 -1.26 -8.14 7.04
C VAL A 546 -0.11 -7.26 6.61
N LEU A 547 -0.30 -5.95 6.66
CA LEU A 547 0.65 -4.97 6.11
C LEU A 547 1.44 -4.25 7.20
N SER A 548 0.84 -4.06 8.36
CA SER A 548 1.44 -3.36 9.49
C SER A 548 1.00 -3.95 10.83
N LEU A 549 1.87 -3.85 11.83
CA LEU A 549 1.64 -4.30 13.19
C LEU A 549 1.95 -3.18 14.16
N HIS A 550 1.20 -3.10 15.25
CA HIS A 550 1.41 -2.15 16.33
C HIS A 550 0.86 -2.70 17.64
N SER A 551 1.35 -2.19 18.78
CA SER A 551 0.79 -2.47 20.10
C SER A 551 0.41 -1.19 20.81
N LEU A 552 -0.71 -1.20 21.51
CA LEU A 552 -1.15 -0.09 22.35
C LEU A 552 -1.94 -0.67 23.53
N ASP A 553 -1.59 -0.26 24.74
CA ASP A 553 -2.12 -0.85 25.98
C ASP A 553 -1.94 -2.37 25.96
N ASN A 554 -2.98 -3.13 26.27
CA ASN A 554 -2.95 -4.60 26.27
C ASN A 554 -3.45 -5.21 24.93
N PHE A 555 -3.35 -4.48 23.82
CA PHE A 555 -3.82 -4.95 22.52
C PHE A 555 -2.73 -4.91 21.45
N ILE A 556 -2.79 -5.90 20.56
CA ILE A 556 -2.10 -5.94 19.28
C ILE A 556 -3.06 -5.43 18.21
N TYR A 557 -2.56 -4.59 17.31
CA TYR A 557 -3.27 -4.08 16.17
C TYR A 557 -2.61 -4.53 14.89
N ALA A 558 -3.42 -5.00 13.93
CA ALA A 558 -3.00 -5.40 12.60
C ALA A 558 -3.70 -4.53 11.55
N GLY A 559 -2.91 -3.84 10.74
CA GLY A 559 -3.39 -3.18 9.54
C GLY A 559 -3.45 -4.18 8.39
N VAL A 560 -4.62 -4.36 7.82
CA VAL A 560 -4.92 -5.46 6.92
C VAL A 560 -5.24 -4.94 5.53
N ASN A 561 -4.80 -5.71 4.54
CA ASN A 561 -5.11 -5.43 3.14
C ASN A 561 -6.61 -5.61 2.90
N ALA A 562 -7.29 -4.55 2.45
CA ALA A 562 -8.75 -4.53 2.22
C ALA A 562 -9.61 -4.91 3.45
N GLY A 563 -9.04 -4.91 4.65
CA GLY A 563 -9.70 -5.36 5.89
C GLY A 563 -9.77 -4.31 7.00
N GLY A 564 -9.19 -3.12 6.79
CA GLY A 564 -9.11 -2.09 7.82
C GLY A 564 -8.13 -2.44 8.94
N VAL A 565 -8.49 -2.11 10.17
CA VAL A 565 -7.71 -2.44 11.38
C VAL A 565 -8.40 -3.56 12.15
N TRP A 566 -7.60 -4.52 12.58
CA TRP A 566 -8.01 -5.60 13.48
C TRP A 566 -7.26 -5.49 14.79
N ARG A 567 -7.85 -5.99 15.86
CA ARG A 567 -7.27 -5.97 17.20
C ARG A 567 -7.45 -7.33 17.87
N CYS A 568 -6.46 -7.77 18.64
CA CYS A 568 -6.62 -8.86 19.61
C CYS A 568 -5.93 -8.51 20.93
N PRO A 569 -6.34 -9.09 22.06
CA PRO A 569 -5.59 -8.97 23.31
C PRO A 569 -4.15 -9.48 23.12
N VAL A 570 -3.19 -8.90 23.86
CA VAL A 570 -1.82 -9.44 23.89
C VAL A 570 -1.85 -10.78 24.63
N PRO A 571 -1.52 -11.91 23.99
CA PRO A 571 -1.46 -13.18 24.69
C PRO A 571 -0.37 -13.17 25.77
N GLU A 572 -0.60 -13.80 26.89
CA GLU A 572 0.35 -13.88 28.00
C GLU A 572 0.74 -15.33 28.29
N PHE A 573 1.88 -15.54 28.95
CA PHE A 573 2.28 -16.87 29.40
C PHE A 573 1.26 -17.45 30.38
N GLY A 574 0.73 -18.63 30.07
CA GLY A 574 -0.35 -19.28 30.79
C GLY A 574 -1.72 -19.12 30.17
N ASP A 575 -1.90 -18.22 29.22
CA ASP A 575 -3.12 -18.03 28.44
C ASP A 575 -3.15 -19.08 27.31
N ALA A 576 -3.65 -20.27 27.64
CA ALA A 576 -3.64 -21.43 26.73
C ALA A 576 -4.62 -21.26 25.55
N ASN A 577 -5.64 -20.44 25.71
CA ASN A 577 -6.66 -20.17 24.69
C ASN A 577 -6.44 -18.84 23.95
N LEU A 578 -5.45 -18.07 24.36
CA LEU A 578 -5.07 -16.77 23.76
C LEU A 578 -6.24 -15.75 23.75
N ASP A 579 -7.11 -15.81 24.80
CA ASP A 579 -8.23 -14.86 24.93
C ASP A 579 -7.87 -13.58 25.71
N GLY A 580 -6.63 -13.50 26.22
CA GLY A 580 -6.10 -12.38 26.99
C GLY A 580 -6.42 -12.46 28.50
N GLU A 581 -7.02 -13.56 28.97
CA GLU A 581 -7.33 -13.78 30.39
C GLU A 581 -6.76 -15.11 30.86
N ILE A 582 -5.91 -15.10 31.88
CA ILE A 582 -5.43 -16.34 32.51
C ILE A 582 -6.43 -16.80 33.57
N ASN A 583 -7.14 -17.91 33.31
CA ASN A 583 -8.20 -18.40 34.16
C ASN A 583 -8.29 -19.95 34.19
N ILE A 584 -9.37 -20.49 34.76
CA ILE A 584 -9.52 -21.95 34.92
C ILE A 584 -9.68 -22.69 33.57
N ILE A 585 -10.08 -22.01 32.50
CA ILE A 585 -10.22 -22.61 31.18
C ILE A 585 -8.85 -23.00 30.64
N ASP A 586 -7.83 -22.20 30.91
CA ASP A 586 -6.46 -22.47 30.51
C ASP A 586 -5.90 -23.70 31.17
N ILE A 587 -6.20 -23.91 32.47
CA ILE A 587 -5.83 -25.15 33.16
C ILE A 587 -6.40 -26.38 32.45
N VAL A 588 -7.65 -26.31 32.02
CA VAL A 588 -8.32 -27.42 31.31
C VAL A 588 -7.64 -27.70 29.99
N LEU A 589 -7.27 -26.66 29.26
CA LEU A 589 -6.57 -26.79 27.97
C LEU A 589 -5.13 -27.32 28.15
N VAL A 590 -4.40 -26.85 29.16
CA VAL A 590 -3.07 -27.40 29.49
C VAL A 590 -3.14 -28.88 29.83
N VAL A 591 -4.17 -29.34 30.58
CA VAL A 591 -4.42 -30.76 30.81
C VAL A 591 -4.66 -31.53 29.53
N ASP A 592 -5.41 -30.96 28.58
CA ASP A 592 -5.69 -31.59 27.28
C ASP A 592 -4.42 -31.70 26.43
N LEU A 593 -3.57 -30.66 26.42
CA LEU A 593 -2.25 -30.68 25.77
C LEU A 593 -1.34 -31.77 26.34
N ILE A 594 -1.32 -31.93 27.66
CA ILE A 594 -0.55 -33.00 28.33
C ILE A 594 -1.10 -34.39 27.90
N LEU A 595 -2.40 -34.57 27.86
CA LEU A 595 -3.03 -35.83 27.50
C LEU A 595 -2.84 -36.18 26.01
N SER A 596 -2.82 -35.18 25.13
CA SER A 596 -2.58 -35.35 23.69
C SER A 596 -1.09 -35.43 23.34
N ASN A 597 -0.19 -35.19 24.31
CA ASN A 597 1.24 -35.05 24.11
C ASN A 597 1.61 -34.00 23.06
N GLU A 598 0.84 -32.90 23.04
CA GLU A 598 1.10 -31.72 22.23
C GLU A 598 1.90 -30.71 23.04
N TYR A 599 2.80 -29.96 22.36
CA TYR A 599 3.61 -28.91 22.98
C TYR A 599 3.10 -27.53 22.59
N SER A 600 3.07 -26.60 23.55
CA SER A 600 2.81 -25.18 23.33
C SER A 600 3.71 -24.36 24.26
N GLU A 601 4.56 -23.51 23.70
CA GLU A 601 5.52 -22.69 24.45
C GLU A 601 4.84 -21.77 25.46
N ILE A 602 3.67 -21.22 25.13
CA ILE A 602 2.95 -20.26 25.98
C ILE A 602 2.50 -20.84 27.32
N VAL A 603 2.46 -22.16 27.44
CA VAL A 603 2.07 -22.87 28.68
C VAL A 603 3.17 -23.70 29.29
N ASP A 604 4.37 -23.70 28.73
CA ASP A 604 5.62 -24.23 29.36
C ASP A 604 6.15 -23.14 30.32
N LEU A 605 5.49 -23.01 31.47
CA LEU A 605 5.71 -21.91 32.42
C LEU A 605 7.01 -22.03 33.20
N ASN A 606 7.65 -23.19 33.17
CA ASN A 606 8.93 -23.42 33.80
C ASN A 606 10.09 -23.47 32.79
N GLU A 607 9.79 -23.31 31.48
CA GLU A 607 10.76 -23.28 30.36
C GLU A 607 11.66 -24.55 30.30
N ASP A 608 11.14 -25.73 30.72
CA ASP A 608 11.91 -26.98 30.72
C ASP A 608 11.78 -27.76 29.39
N GLY A 609 11.00 -27.25 28.41
CA GLY A 609 10.76 -27.85 27.12
C GLY A 609 9.73 -28.98 27.14
N ASN A 610 8.96 -29.13 28.23
CA ASN A 610 7.91 -30.13 28.35
C ASN A 610 6.70 -29.55 29.05
N ILE A 611 5.51 -29.78 28.53
CA ILE A 611 4.28 -29.43 29.21
C ILE A 611 3.88 -30.59 30.12
N ASN A 612 3.83 -30.34 31.45
CA ASN A 612 3.56 -31.36 32.45
C ASN A 612 2.84 -30.77 33.68
N ILE A 613 2.74 -31.57 34.75
CA ILE A 613 2.03 -31.17 35.97
C ILE A 613 2.64 -29.92 36.65
N LEU A 614 3.94 -29.64 36.41
CA LEU A 614 4.61 -28.49 37.03
C LEU A 614 4.10 -27.19 36.43
N ASP A 615 3.77 -27.19 35.14
CA ASP A 615 3.20 -26.03 34.43
C ASP A 615 1.78 -25.75 34.90
N ILE A 616 0.97 -26.80 35.13
CA ILE A 616 -0.33 -26.68 35.77
C ILE A 616 -0.22 -26.03 37.15
N VAL A 617 0.76 -26.45 37.96
CA VAL A 617 0.96 -25.88 39.29
C VAL A 617 1.41 -24.43 39.21
N ALA A 618 2.27 -24.08 38.26
CA ALA A 618 2.66 -22.69 37.99
C ALA A 618 1.46 -21.86 37.57
N LEU A 619 0.63 -22.36 36.64
CA LEU A 619 -0.56 -21.70 36.15
C LEU A 619 -1.61 -21.46 37.26
N VAL A 620 -1.84 -22.46 38.11
CA VAL A 620 -2.69 -22.32 39.31
C VAL A 620 -2.20 -21.22 40.23
N ASN A 621 -0.87 -21.11 40.44
CA ASN A 621 -0.30 -20.05 41.27
C ASN A 621 -0.52 -18.66 40.66
N ILE A 622 -0.37 -18.53 39.36
CA ILE A 622 -0.68 -17.27 38.63
C ILE A 622 -2.14 -16.89 38.86
N ILE A 623 -3.08 -17.81 38.65
CA ILE A 623 -4.52 -17.58 38.84
C ILE A 623 -4.87 -17.20 40.28
N LEU A 624 -4.18 -17.76 41.24
CA LEU A 624 -4.40 -17.47 42.67
C LEU A 624 -3.66 -16.21 43.16
N GLY A 625 -2.84 -15.57 42.30
CA GLY A 625 -2.06 -14.38 42.62
C GLY A 625 -0.93 -14.66 43.64
N ASN A 626 -0.31 -15.85 43.62
CA ASN A 626 0.73 -16.28 44.51
C ASN A 626 2.12 -16.24 43.83
#